data_5719d8c5441e95eb59aa95f66be1a8cf
#
_entry.id   5719d8c5441e95eb59aa95f66be1a8cf
#
_cell.length_a   1.000
_cell.length_b   1.000
_cell.length_c   1.000
_cell.angle_alpha   90.00
_cell.angle_beta   90.00
_cell.angle_gamma   90.00
#
_symmetry.space_group_name_H-M   'P 1'
#
loop_
_entity.id
_entity.type
_entity.pdbx_description
1 polymer ?
#
loop_
_entity_poly.entity_id
_entity_poly.type
_entity_poly.pdbx_seq_one_letter_code
_entity_poly.pdbx_strand_id
1 'polypeptide(L)'
;MENWGGSRPHHTYVDPDHLMSLYEISDSDLQRIRDFKPAFMEHMDEMVEEWYAWLKTMPEFDQFFSDEETLSRVRGMQRTYWEVFMDAVVDDDYVDRRLLVGEAHARIGLPLNTYFAGMSRFLTLFEKVAAKTDMEPEDRFATTSAISKLIHVDTAIVVDTYNHIVEDTLTAQAKSLMEMSTPVTQ
;
A
#
# COMPACT_ATOMS: atom_id res chain seq x y z
N MET A 1 -12.17 4.57 -17.15
CA MET A 1 -10.70 4.62 -17.32
C MET A 1 -10.28 6.06 -17.04
N GLU A 2 -10.05 6.36 -15.78
CA GLU A 2 -9.53 7.68 -15.41
C GLU A 2 -8.02 7.69 -15.66
N ASN A 3 -7.63 8.70 -16.42
CA ASN A 3 -6.27 8.92 -16.92
C ASN A 3 -5.38 9.41 -15.76
N TRP A 4 -4.61 8.52 -15.14
CA TRP A 4 -3.60 8.82 -14.10
C TRP A 4 -2.31 9.34 -14.75
N GLY A 5 -2.42 10.28 -15.69
CA GLY A 5 -1.29 10.91 -16.40
C GLY A 5 -0.57 11.95 -15.54
N GLY A 6 0.08 11.51 -14.46
CA GLY A 6 1.14 12.26 -13.80
C GLY A 6 2.49 11.86 -14.39
N SER A 7 3.37 12.82 -14.69
CA SER A 7 4.77 12.55 -15.00
C SER A 7 5.37 11.70 -13.87
N ARG A 8 6.10 10.61 -14.22
CA ARG A 8 6.77 9.74 -13.23
C ARG A 8 7.55 10.60 -12.25
N PRO A 9 7.33 10.43 -10.94
CA PRO A 9 8.16 11.10 -9.94
C PRO A 9 9.64 10.74 -10.17
N HIS A 10 10.57 11.55 -9.71
CA HIS A 10 12.02 11.30 -9.75
C HIS A 10 12.43 10.15 -8.84
N HIS A 11 11.69 9.03 -8.84
CA HIS A 11 12.02 7.85 -8.06
C HIS A 11 13.14 7.06 -8.73
N THR A 12 14.03 6.56 -7.92
CA THR A 12 14.95 5.50 -8.33
C THR A 12 14.10 4.36 -8.90
N TYR A 13 14.40 3.91 -10.12
CA TYR A 13 13.71 2.78 -10.73
C TYR A 13 13.73 1.59 -9.77
N VAL A 14 12.58 1.11 -9.42
CA VAL A 14 12.40 -0.07 -8.58
C VAL A 14 12.13 -1.24 -9.52
N ASP A 15 13.09 -2.12 -9.64
CA ASP A 15 13.03 -3.30 -10.49
C ASP A 15 12.11 -4.37 -9.86
N PRO A 16 10.98 -4.72 -10.50
CA PRO A 16 10.09 -5.76 -10.00
C PRO A 16 10.78 -7.11 -9.77
N ASP A 17 11.65 -7.54 -10.69
CA ASP A 17 12.37 -8.82 -10.59
C ASP A 17 13.33 -8.81 -9.38
N HIS A 18 13.98 -7.68 -9.12
CA HIS A 18 14.81 -7.53 -7.93
C HIS A 18 13.98 -7.63 -6.63
N LEU A 19 12.81 -6.98 -6.58
CA LEU A 19 11.92 -7.08 -5.43
C LEU A 19 11.46 -8.53 -5.21
N MET A 20 11.02 -9.21 -6.26
CA MET A 20 10.60 -10.60 -6.18
C MET A 20 11.72 -11.50 -5.62
N SER A 21 12.94 -11.30 -6.10
CA SER A 21 14.12 -12.04 -5.60
C SER A 21 14.43 -11.72 -4.14
N LEU A 22 14.41 -10.43 -3.76
CA LEU A 22 14.75 -9.98 -2.41
C LEU A 22 13.78 -10.54 -1.35
N TYR A 23 12.49 -10.64 -1.68
CA TYR A 23 11.45 -11.16 -0.78
C TYR A 23 11.19 -12.66 -0.98
N GLU A 24 12.04 -13.33 -1.78
CA GLU A 24 11.90 -14.77 -2.06
C GLU A 24 10.49 -15.16 -2.52
N ILE A 25 9.89 -14.34 -3.39
CA ILE A 25 8.58 -14.60 -3.97
C ILE A 25 8.76 -15.43 -5.24
N SER A 26 8.21 -16.62 -5.23
CA SER A 26 8.25 -17.56 -6.36
C SER A 26 6.98 -17.47 -7.22
N ASP A 27 7.06 -18.01 -8.45
CA ASP A 27 5.87 -18.18 -9.31
C ASP A 27 4.76 -18.99 -8.62
N SER A 28 5.15 -19.96 -7.77
CA SER A 28 4.19 -20.73 -6.99
C SER A 28 3.51 -19.89 -5.90
N ASP A 29 4.21 -18.93 -5.29
CA ASP A 29 3.60 -17.98 -4.33
C ASP A 29 2.56 -17.12 -5.04
N LEU A 30 2.91 -16.55 -6.21
CA LEU A 30 1.98 -15.74 -7.01
C LEU A 30 0.77 -16.57 -7.48
N GLN A 31 0.99 -17.81 -7.88
CA GLN A 31 -0.10 -18.70 -8.29
C GLN A 31 -1.06 -18.98 -7.13
N ARG A 32 -0.55 -19.24 -5.93
CA ARG A 32 -1.39 -19.42 -4.71
C ARG A 32 -2.25 -18.19 -4.40
N ILE A 33 -1.72 -16.97 -4.58
CA ILE A 33 -2.48 -15.74 -4.39
C ILE A 33 -3.62 -15.67 -5.43
N ARG A 34 -3.33 -15.96 -6.71
CA ARG A 34 -4.35 -15.99 -7.78
C ARG A 34 -5.44 -17.03 -7.52
N ASP A 35 -5.05 -18.23 -7.10
CA ASP A 35 -5.99 -19.31 -6.79
C ASP A 35 -6.90 -18.99 -5.60
N PHE A 36 -6.40 -18.19 -4.66
CA PHE A 36 -7.17 -17.71 -3.51
C PHE A 36 -8.11 -16.54 -3.84
N LYS A 37 -7.88 -15.83 -4.96
CA LYS A 37 -8.67 -14.65 -5.35
C LYS A 37 -10.19 -14.87 -5.33
N PRO A 38 -10.77 -15.97 -5.84
CA PRO A 38 -12.23 -16.17 -5.82
C PRO A 38 -12.80 -16.15 -4.39
N ALA A 39 -12.18 -16.88 -3.46
CA ALA A 39 -12.61 -16.92 -2.07
C ALA A 39 -12.44 -15.56 -1.38
N PHE A 40 -11.34 -14.85 -1.69
CA PHE A 40 -11.12 -13.50 -1.19
C PHE A 40 -12.19 -12.53 -1.67
N MET A 41 -12.54 -12.54 -2.96
CA MET A 41 -13.55 -11.65 -3.54
C MET A 41 -14.94 -11.87 -2.94
N GLU A 42 -15.28 -13.10 -2.57
CA GLU A 42 -16.53 -13.42 -1.87
C GLU A 42 -16.63 -12.73 -0.50
N HIS A 43 -15.50 -12.56 0.18
CA HIS A 43 -15.41 -11.97 1.52
C HIS A 43 -14.86 -10.53 1.55
N MET A 44 -14.59 -9.94 0.40
CA MET A 44 -13.95 -8.61 0.33
C MET A 44 -14.76 -7.53 1.05
N ASP A 45 -16.08 -7.49 0.87
CA ASP A 45 -16.93 -6.48 1.49
C ASP A 45 -16.90 -6.57 3.00
N GLU A 46 -17.01 -7.79 3.54
CA GLU A 46 -16.90 -8.04 4.98
C GLU A 46 -15.54 -7.60 5.52
N MET A 47 -14.47 -7.94 4.80
CA MET A 47 -13.11 -7.57 5.18
C MET A 47 -12.92 -6.06 5.20
N VAL A 48 -13.38 -5.35 4.18
CA VAL A 48 -13.30 -3.89 4.10
C VAL A 48 -14.11 -3.25 5.22
N GLU A 49 -15.32 -3.70 5.48
CA GLU A 49 -16.14 -3.19 6.60
C GLU A 49 -15.47 -3.41 7.96
N GLU A 50 -14.92 -4.60 8.20
CA GLU A 50 -14.21 -4.89 9.46
C GLU A 50 -12.95 -4.01 9.61
N TRP A 51 -12.23 -3.75 8.51
CA TRP A 51 -11.07 -2.88 8.54
C TRP A 51 -11.45 -1.43 8.86
N TYR A 52 -12.52 -0.88 8.24
CA TYR A 52 -12.99 0.47 8.56
C TYR A 52 -13.60 0.58 9.95
N ALA A 53 -14.27 -0.46 10.44
CA ALA A 53 -14.75 -0.51 11.82
C ALA A 53 -13.59 -0.39 12.83
N TRP A 54 -12.47 -1.08 12.54
CA TRP A 54 -11.24 -0.94 13.32
C TRP A 54 -10.62 0.47 13.15
N LEU A 55 -10.50 0.97 11.92
CA LEU A 55 -9.90 2.28 11.64
C LEU A 55 -10.63 3.41 12.38
N LYS A 56 -11.95 3.35 12.48
CA LYS A 56 -12.77 4.31 13.24
C LYS A 56 -12.45 4.34 14.74
N THR A 57 -11.76 3.35 15.27
CA THR A 57 -11.29 3.37 16.67
C THR A 57 -10.00 4.14 16.87
N MET A 58 -9.32 4.55 15.78
CA MET A 58 -8.07 5.30 15.84
C MET A 58 -8.36 6.78 16.14
N PRO A 59 -7.58 7.41 17.03
CA PRO A 59 -7.79 8.82 17.40
C PRO A 59 -7.70 9.78 16.21
N GLU A 60 -6.91 9.43 15.20
CA GLU A 60 -6.65 10.25 14.02
C GLU A 60 -7.68 10.06 12.90
N PHE A 61 -8.67 9.18 13.07
CA PHE A 61 -9.63 8.85 12.00
C PHE A 61 -10.32 10.10 11.43
N ASP A 62 -10.85 10.95 12.27
CA ASP A 62 -11.59 12.16 11.85
C ASP A 62 -10.70 13.18 11.14
N GLN A 63 -9.39 13.13 11.36
CA GLN A 63 -8.42 13.99 10.67
C GLN A 63 -8.31 13.63 9.17
N PHE A 64 -8.44 12.35 8.83
CA PHE A 64 -8.28 11.86 7.46
C PHE A 64 -9.61 11.66 6.73
N PHE A 65 -10.71 11.48 7.46
CA PHE A 65 -12.04 11.23 6.94
C PHE A 65 -13.05 12.22 7.47
N SER A 66 -12.95 13.47 6.97
CA SER A 66 -13.79 14.59 7.44
C SER A 66 -15.26 14.50 7.00
N ASP A 67 -15.55 13.70 5.98
CA ASP A 67 -16.87 13.56 5.37
C ASP A 67 -17.12 12.17 4.78
N GLU A 68 -18.39 11.82 4.65
CA GLU A 68 -18.81 10.49 4.16
C GLU A 68 -18.51 10.26 2.67
N GLU A 69 -18.43 11.33 1.86
CA GLU A 69 -18.12 11.24 0.43
C GLU A 69 -16.65 10.81 0.27
N THR A 70 -15.73 11.44 1.00
CA THR A 70 -14.31 11.06 1.04
C THR A 70 -14.14 9.63 1.51
N LEU A 71 -14.84 9.22 2.58
CA LEU A 71 -14.79 7.86 3.10
C LEU A 71 -15.27 6.84 2.06
N SER A 72 -16.40 7.10 1.39
CA SER A 72 -16.96 6.23 0.36
C SER A 72 -16.02 6.08 -0.84
N ARG A 73 -15.42 7.18 -1.29
CA ARG A 73 -14.45 7.17 -2.39
C ARG A 73 -13.21 6.35 -2.03
N VAL A 74 -12.65 6.54 -0.85
CA VAL A 74 -11.44 5.82 -0.41
C VAL A 74 -11.73 4.32 -0.25
N ARG A 75 -12.91 3.93 0.24
CA ARG A 75 -13.36 2.53 0.28
C ARG A 75 -13.38 1.90 -1.11
N GLY A 76 -13.90 2.62 -2.12
CA GLY A 76 -13.91 2.17 -3.50
C GLY A 76 -12.49 1.96 -4.05
N MET A 77 -11.59 2.90 -3.80
CA MET A 77 -10.17 2.79 -4.20
C MET A 77 -9.48 1.61 -3.53
N GLN A 78 -9.76 1.35 -2.26
CA GLN A 78 -9.19 0.24 -1.52
C GLN A 78 -9.67 -1.12 -2.04
N ARG A 79 -10.94 -1.24 -2.44
CA ARG A 79 -11.46 -2.45 -3.10
C ARG A 79 -10.70 -2.74 -4.39
N THR A 80 -10.54 -1.73 -5.25
CA THR A 80 -9.77 -1.85 -6.50
C THR A 80 -8.31 -2.21 -6.21
N TYR A 81 -7.71 -1.63 -5.17
CA TYR A 81 -6.34 -1.96 -4.76
C TYR A 81 -6.18 -3.45 -4.44
N TRP A 82 -7.10 -4.01 -3.62
CA TRP A 82 -7.03 -5.43 -3.24
C TRP A 82 -7.40 -6.38 -4.39
N GLU A 83 -8.30 -5.97 -5.28
CA GLU A 83 -8.62 -6.74 -6.48
C GLU A 83 -7.39 -6.90 -7.38
N VAL A 84 -6.65 -5.81 -7.62
CA VAL A 84 -5.40 -5.79 -8.40
C VAL A 84 -4.27 -6.52 -7.65
N PHE A 85 -4.19 -6.40 -6.33
CA PHE A 85 -3.23 -7.14 -5.52
C PHE A 85 -3.39 -8.66 -5.71
N MET A 86 -4.64 -9.13 -5.74
CA MET A 86 -4.96 -10.55 -5.90
C MET A 86 -4.73 -11.09 -7.32
N ASP A 87 -4.51 -10.23 -8.32
CA ASP A 87 -4.03 -10.67 -9.64
C ASP A 87 -2.60 -11.18 -9.57
N ALA A 88 -1.86 -10.75 -8.56
CA ALA A 88 -0.48 -11.15 -8.29
C ALA A 88 0.39 -11.08 -9.55
N VAL A 89 0.29 -9.98 -10.29
CA VAL A 89 1.14 -9.62 -11.43
C VAL A 89 2.04 -8.49 -10.97
N VAL A 90 3.31 -8.79 -10.71
CA VAL A 90 4.30 -7.83 -10.20
C VAL A 90 5.17 -7.35 -11.37
N ASP A 91 4.72 -6.28 -12.01
CA ASP A 91 5.36 -5.63 -13.15
C ASP A 91 5.59 -4.14 -12.87
N ASP A 92 6.08 -3.38 -13.86
CA ASP A 92 6.29 -1.94 -13.74
C ASP A 92 4.99 -1.20 -13.37
N ASP A 93 3.85 -1.60 -13.97
CA ASP A 93 2.55 -1.00 -13.65
C ASP A 93 2.14 -1.26 -12.20
N TYR A 94 2.46 -2.44 -11.67
CA TYR A 94 2.24 -2.78 -10.28
C TYR A 94 3.03 -1.84 -9.37
N VAL A 95 4.33 -1.68 -9.62
CA VAL A 95 5.21 -0.79 -8.85
C VAL A 95 4.72 0.65 -8.93
N ASP A 96 4.44 1.17 -10.14
CA ASP A 96 3.96 2.54 -10.35
C ASP A 96 2.69 2.84 -9.51
N ARG A 97 1.75 1.89 -9.44
CA ARG A 97 0.54 2.04 -8.60
C ARG A 97 0.87 2.12 -7.11
N ARG A 98 1.86 1.36 -6.61
CA ARG A 98 2.28 1.42 -5.19
C ARG A 98 3.01 2.70 -4.86
N LEU A 99 3.81 3.24 -5.79
CA LEU A 99 4.41 4.57 -5.67
C LEU A 99 3.33 5.64 -5.46
N LEU A 100 2.25 5.62 -6.27
CA LEU A 100 1.11 6.53 -6.12
C LEU A 100 0.41 6.40 -4.75
N VAL A 101 0.29 5.18 -4.22
CA VAL A 101 -0.23 4.96 -2.87
C VAL A 101 0.68 5.60 -1.83
N GLY A 102 2.00 5.43 -1.95
CA GLY A 102 2.99 6.06 -1.08
C GLY A 102 2.89 7.59 -1.09
N GLU A 103 2.82 8.18 -2.29
CA GLU A 103 2.64 9.63 -2.45
C GLU A 103 1.34 10.14 -1.80
N ALA A 104 0.24 9.41 -1.98
CA ALA A 104 -1.04 9.81 -1.41
C ALA A 104 -0.99 9.83 0.13
N HIS A 105 -0.39 8.81 0.74
CA HIS A 105 -0.26 8.70 2.19
C HIS A 105 0.73 9.74 2.75
N ALA A 106 1.85 9.98 2.08
CA ALA A 106 2.80 11.02 2.45
C ALA A 106 2.16 12.43 2.37
N ARG A 107 1.38 12.69 1.32
CA ARG A 107 0.71 13.98 1.11
C ARG A 107 -0.29 14.32 2.21
N ILE A 108 -1.02 13.33 2.71
CA ILE A 108 -1.96 13.54 3.82
C ILE A 108 -1.27 13.53 5.19
N GLY A 109 0.05 13.26 5.23
CA GLY A 109 0.82 13.22 6.48
C GLY A 109 0.47 12.04 7.37
N LEU A 110 0.07 10.88 6.80
CA LEU A 110 -0.24 9.68 7.58
C LEU A 110 1.02 9.21 8.32
N PRO A 111 1.01 9.05 9.65
CA PRO A 111 2.16 8.52 10.37
C PRO A 111 2.50 7.09 9.91
N LEU A 112 3.78 6.79 9.71
CA LEU A 112 4.22 5.45 9.26
C LEU A 112 3.79 4.33 10.22
N ASN A 113 3.79 4.59 11.54
CA ASN A 113 3.31 3.60 12.51
C ASN A 113 1.83 3.26 12.31
N THR A 114 0.99 4.25 11.95
CA THR A 114 -0.43 4.04 11.63
C THR A 114 -0.57 3.25 10.32
N TYR A 115 0.25 3.57 9.30
CA TYR A 115 0.28 2.80 8.07
C TYR A 115 0.65 1.32 8.31
N PHE A 116 1.72 1.05 9.07
CA PHE A 116 2.12 -0.31 9.43
C PHE A 116 1.05 -1.05 10.24
N ALA A 117 0.38 -0.37 11.16
CA ALA A 117 -0.73 -0.95 11.92
C ALA A 117 -1.88 -1.36 11.00
N GLY A 118 -2.21 -0.54 9.99
CA GLY A 118 -3.19 -0.84 8.95
C GLY A 118 -2.82 -2.08 8.14
N MET A 119 -1.57 -2.19 7.68
CA MET A 119 -1.08 -3.35 6.93
C MET A 119 -1.07 -4.62 7.78
N SER A 120 -0.65 -4.53 9.05
CA SER A 120 -0.75 -5.66 10.00
C SER A 120 -2.20 -6.11 10.20
N ARG A 121 -3.14 -5.16 10.26
CA ARG A 121 -4.57 -5.49 10.35
C ARG A 121 -5.06 -6.24 9.12
N PHE A 122 -4.63 -5.84 7.92
CA PHE A 122 -4.97 -6.56 6.69
C PHE A 122 -4.44 -8.00 6.70
N LEU A 123 -3.21 -8.24 7.14
CA LEU A 123 -2.69 -9.61 7.28
C LEU A 123 -3.63 -10.48 8.13
N THR A 124 -4.06 -9.97 9.28
CA THR A 124 -5.03 -10.68 10.15
C THR A 124 -6.37 -10.95 9.43
N LEU A 125 -6.84 -10.00 8.61
CA LEU A 125 -8.08 -10.17 7.86
C LEU A 125 -7.95 -11.20 6.74
N PHE A 126 -6.81 -11.24 6.04
CA PHE A 126 -6.51 -12.29 5.07
C PHE A 126 -6.48 -13.68 5.71
N GLU A 127 -5.84 -13.81 6.88
CA GLU A 127 -5.84 -15.06 7.65
C GLU A 127 -7.26 -15.50 8.03
N LYS A 128 -8.13 -14.56 8.43
CA LYS A 128 -9.54 -14.85 8.73
C LYS A 128 -10.30 -15.34 7.50
N VAL A 129 -10.10 -14.73 6.33
CA VAL A 129 -10.72 -15.18 5.09
C VAL A 129 -10.22 -16.57 4.72
N ALA A 130 -8.90 -16.80 4.78
CA ALA A 130 -8.32 -18.11 4.51
C ALA A 130 -8.84 -19.21 5.46
N ALA A 131 -9.12 -18.85 6.72
CA ALA A 131 -9.70 -19.78 7.69
C ALA A 131 -11.16 -20.18 7.41
N LYS A 132 -11.86 -19.42 6.55
CA LYS A 132 -13.24 -19.74 6.11
C LYS A 132 -13.28 -20.67 4.89
N THR A 133 -12.14 -20.96 4.28
CA THR A 133 -12.03 -21.87 3.13
C THR A 133 -11.78 -23.29 3.56
N ASP A 134 -12.06 -24.23 2.66
CA ASP A 134 -11.80 -25.67 2.86
C ASP A 134 -10.35 -26.08 2.55
N MET A 135 -9.42 -25.10 2.52
CA MET A 135 -7.99 -25.39 2.28
C MET A 135 -7.41 -26.24 3.40
N GLU A 136 -6.58 -27.21 3.04
CA GLU A 136 -5.76 -27.94 4.00
C GLU A 136 -4.83 -27.00 4.77
N PRO A 137 -4.48 -27.30 6.03
CA PRO A 137 -3.67 -26.42 6.87
C PRO A 137 -2.34 -25.99 6.23
N GLU A 138 -1.68 -26.88 5.51
CA GLU A 138 -0.40 -26.60 4.83
C GLU A 138 -0.60 -25.63 3.67
N ASP A 139 -1.64 -25.80 2.86
CA ASP A 139 -1.95 -24.90 1.76
C ASP A 139 -2.41 -23.53 2.26
N ARG A 140 -3.17 -23.50 3.33
CA ARG A 140 -3.58 -22.25 3.98
C ARG A 140 -2.37 -21.47 4.47
N PHE A 141 -1.43 -22.13 5.17
CA PHE A 141 -0.20 -21.52 5.63
C PHE A 141 0.63 -21.00 4.45
N ALA A 142 0.82 -21.80 3.39
CA ALA A 142 1.58 -21.40 2.22
C ALA A 142 0.93 -20.19 1.51
N THR A 143 -0.40 -20.16 1.40
CA THR A 143 -1.14 -19.05 0.78
C THR A 143 -1.02 -17.76 1.60
N THR A 144 -1.23 -17.83 2.91
CA THR A 144 -1.10 -16.65 3.78
C THR A 144 0.34 -16.16 3.88
N SER A 145 1.32 -17.06 3.82
CA SER A 145 2.74 -16.70 3.73
C SER A 145 3.06 -15.98 2.42
N ALA A 146 2.55 -16.44 1.27
CA ALA A 146 2.72 -15.78 -0.01
C ALA A 146 2.10 -14.37 -0.01
N ILE A 147 0.88 -14.23 0.50
CA ILE A 147 0.21 -12.93 0.67
C ILE A 147 1.06 -12.01 1.56
N SER A 148 1.58 -12.52 2.69
CA SER A 148 2.42 -11.75 3.59
C SER A 148 3.69 -11.22 2.92
N LYS A 149 4.38 -12.05 2.14
CA LYS A 149 5.56 -11.61 1.36
C LYS A 149 5.20 -10.46 0.41
N LEU A 150 4.14 -10.59 -0.37
CA LEU A 150 3.72 -9.58 -1.33
C LEU A 150 3.25 -8.28 -0.64
N ILE A 151 2.57 -8.36 0.50
CA ILE A 151 2.21 -7.19 1.33
C ILE A 151 3.47 -6.47 1.83
N HIS A 152 4.53 -7.20 2.18
CA HIS A 152 5.79 -6.57 2.58
C HIS A 152 6.49 -5.86 1.41
N VAL A 153 6.41 -6.39 0.18
CA VAL A 153 6.86 -5.68 -1.03
C VAL A 153 6.10 -4.37 -1.19
N ASP A 154 4.77 -4.40 -1.14
CA ASP A 154 3.94 -3.20 -1.22
C ASP A 154 4.31 -2.17 -0.15
N THR A 155 4.48 -2.65 1.09
CA THR A 155 4.86 -1.79 2.22
C THR A 155 6.23 -1.16 2.01
N ALA A 156 7.20 -1.90 1.49
CA ALA A 156 8.54 -1.37 1.22
C ALA A 156 8.50 -0.26 0.16
N ILE A 157 7.79 -0.46 -0.95
CA ILE A 157 7.64 0.56 -2.00
C ILE A 157 7.00 1.84 -1.42
N VAL A 158 5.93 1.70 -0.63
CA VAL A 158 5.25 2.84 -0.01
C VAL A 158 6.17 3.59 0.95
N VAL A 159 6.93 2.88 1.78
CA VAL A 159 7.86 3.50 2.76
C VAL A 159 9.01 4.22 2.05
N ASP A 160 9.57 3.64 1.00
CA ASP A 160 10.62 4.29 0.21
C ASP A 160 10.09 5.59 -0.42
N THR A 161 8.90 5.56 -0.99
CA THR A 161 8.24 6.75 -1.54
C THR A 161 8.07 7.83 -0.46
N TYR A 162 7.66 7.42 0.73
CA TYR A 162 7.49 8.31 1.86
C TYR A 162 8.79 9.01 2.23
N ASN A 163 9.87 8.26 2.34
CA ASN A 163 11.20 8.79 2.68
C ASN A 163 11.69 9.79 1.63
N HIS A 164 11.54 9.49 0.34
CA HIS A 164 11.92 10.40 -0.75
C HIS A 164 11.17 11.73 -0.67
N ILE A 165 9.87 11.72 -0.44
CA ILE A 165 9.07 12.94 -0.34
C ILE A 165 9.53 13.79 0.86
N VAL A 166 9.85 13.17 2.00
CA VAL A 166 10.37 13.87 3.17
C VAL A 166 11.73 14.49 2.88
N GLU A 167 12.65 13.74 2.26
CA GLU A 167 13.99 14.20 1.89
C GLU A 167 13.93 15.38 0.91
N ASP A 168 13.09 15.31 -0.13
CA ASP A 168 12.88 16.37 -1.10
C ASP A 168 12.33 17.63 -0.43
N THR A 169 11.37 17.46 0.48
CA THR A 169 10.79 18.57 1.23
C THR A 169 11.83 19.27 2.10
N LEU A 170 12.63 18.49 2.85
CA LEU A 170 13.69 19.03 3.69
C LEU A 170 14.77 19.74 2.88
N THR A 171 15.14 19.17 1.73
CA THR A 171 16.12 19.76 0.81
C THR A 171 15.64 21.10 0.25
N ALA A 172 14.38 21.16 -0.17
CA ALA A 172 13.77 22.39 -0.66
C ALA A 172 13.70 23.48 0.41
N GLN A 173 13.35 23.11 1.66
CA GLN A 173 13.32 24.03 2.79
C GLN A 173 14.72 24.55 3.14
N ALA A 174 15.73 23.67 3.18
CA ALA A 174 17.12 24.06 3.44
C ALA A 174 17.64 25.05 2.38
N LYS A 175 17.35 24.80 1.11
CA LYS A 175 17.70 25.70 0.02
C LYS A 175 17.04 27.08 0.16
N SER A 176 15.76 27.12 0.47
CA SER A 176 15.00 28.38 0.68
C SER A 176 15.58 29.20 1.86
N LEU A 177 15.96 28.55 2.95
CA LEU A 177 16.59 29.20 4.11
C LEU A 177 17.97 29.78 3.75
N MET A 178 18.78 29.07 2.95
CA MET A 178 20.08 29.58 2.49
C MET A 178 19.92 30.81 1.58
N GLU A 179 18.95 30.77 0.66
CA GLU A 179 18.67 31.91 -0.23
C GLU A 179 18.22 33.17 0.54
N MET A 180 17.41 33.01 1.59
CA MET A 180 16.97 34.11 2.47
C MET A 180 18.09 34.66 3.35
N SER A 181 19.09 33.84 3.67
CA SER A 181 20.22 34.25 4.55
C SER A 181 21.39 34.88 3.79
N THR A 182 21.39 34.87 2.45
CA THR A 182 22.44 35.49 1.65
C THR A 182 22.22 37.01 1.61
N PRO A 183 23.14 37.85 2.19
CA PRO A 183 22.97 39.30 2.14
C PRO A 183 22.99 39.78 0.70
N VAL A 184 22.03 40.63 0.33
CA VAL A 184 22.07 41.37 -0.94
C VAL A 184 23.26 42.34 -0.86
N THR A 185 24.39 41.95 -1.44
CA THR A 185 25.52 42.86 -1.65
C THR A 185 25.11 43.87 -2.73
N GLN A 186 24.80 45.09 -2.30
CA GLN A 186 24.66 46.23 -3.16
C GLN A 186 26.04 46.74 -3.55
#